data_442d5227c9d70818c685b2751a3831e9
#
_entry.id   442d5227c9d70818c685b2751a3831e9
#
_cell.length_a   1.000
_cell.length_b   1.000
_cell.length_c   1.000
_cell.angle_alpha   90.00
_cell.angle_beta   90.00
_cell.angle_gamma   90.00
#
_symmetry.space_group_name_H-M   'P 1'
#
loop_
_entity.id
_entity.type
_entity.pdbx_description
1 polymer ?
#
loop_
_entity_poly.entity_id
_entity_poly.type
_entity_poly.pdbx_seq_one_letter_code
_entity_poly.pdbx_strand_id
1 'polypeptide(L)'
;MKKYIYLLLIPIIFGFTLHKFHLSNTKIIHNKDSKTLQVTMRCFVDDIENAINKLDTVVLELGNDRELKKSKKHLKSYVKNNFSIWIDSNKIDLTYLGKEVEKDIVFFYLESDSIKTVSNLKVENKILLAEFEDQKNIIRLEINDKKKTFILKNNNPSEDFDF
;
A
#
# COMPACT_ATOMS: atom_id res chain seq x y z
N MET A 1 -44.93 4.70 53.01
CA MET A 1 -44.72 3.88 51.76
C MET A 1 -43.67 4.53 50.92
N LYS A 2 -42.42 4.00 50.93
CA LYS A 2 -41.28 4.55 50.14
C LYS A 2 -41.28 3.91 48.75
N LYS A 3 -41.54 4.69 47.70
CA LYS A 3 -41.43 4.24 46.32
C LYS A 3 -39.94 4.26 45.91
N TYR A 4 -39.32 3.09 45.72
CA TYR A 4 -37.98 2.97 45.18
C TYR A 4 -38.07 3.11 43.66
N ILE A 5 -37.65 4.26 43.15
CA ILE A 5 -37.41 4.46 41.70
C ILE A 5 -36.08 3.80 41.41
N TYR A 6 -36.10 2.60 40.81
CA TYR A 6 -34.93 2.00 40.20
C TYR A 6 -34.65 2.74 38.90
N LEU A 7 -33.71 3.69 38.93
CA LEU A 7 -33.16 4.30 37.75
C LEU A 7 -32.38 3.22 37.04
N LEU A 8 -33.00 2.63 36.01
CA LEU A 8 -32.36 1.66 35.14
C LEU A 8 -31.30 2.40 34.32
N LEU A 9 -30.06 2.40 34.80
CA LEU A 9 -28.89 2.90 34.09
C LEU A 9 -28.60 1.91 32.93
N ILE A 10 -29.22 2.13 31.78
CA ILE A 10 -28.88 1.42 30.56
C ILE A 10 -27.48 1.93 30.19
N PRO A 11 -26.42 1.08 30.20
CA PRO A 11 -25.15 1.48 29.64
C PRO A 11 -25.39 1.68 28.15
N ILE A 12 -25.35 2.94 27.70
CA ILE A 12 -25.26 3.27 26.29
C ILE A 12 -23.89 2.73 25.86
N ILE A 13 -23.90 1.51 25.37
CA ILE A 13 -22.76 0.95 24.64
C ILE A 13 -22.71 1.78 23.35
N PHE A 14 -21.99 2.91 23.41
CA PHE A 14 -21.50 3.56 22.20
C PHE A 14 -20.64 2.52 21.51
N GLY A 15 -21.21 1.84 20.54
CA GLY A 15 -20.48 1.06 19.59
C GLY A 15 -19.51 2.03 18.89
N PHE A 16 -18.27 2.11 19.41
CA PHE A 16 -17.18 2.66 18.67
C PHE A 16 -17.05 1.73 17.45
N THR A 17 -17.66 2.13 16.35
CA THR A 17 -17.26 1.59 15.06
C THR A 17 -15.80 1.98 14.95
N LEU A 18 -14.91 1.03 15.17
CA LEU A 18 -13.52 1.14 14.81
C LEU A 18 -13.53 1.41 13.30
N HIS A 19 -13.40 2.69 12.92
CA HIS A 19 -13.18 3.02 11.54
C HIS A 19 -11.87 2.35 11.15
N LYS A 20 -11.98 1.27 10.40
CA LYS A 20 -10.83 0.60 9.82
C LYS A 20 -10.20 1.59 8.83
N PHE A 21 -9.06 2.16 9.21
CA PHE A 21 -8.32 3.06 8.33
C PHE A 21 -7.62 2.23 7.26
N HIS A 22 -8.08 2.34 6.01
CA HIS A 22 -7.40 1.73 4.89
C HIS A 22 -6.20 2.58 4.50
N LEU A 23 -5.01 2.04 4.72
CA LEU A 23 -3.75 2.77 4.56
C LEU A 23 -2.66 1.88 3.97
N SER A 24 -1.94 2.39 2.97
CA SER A 24 -0.66 1.83 2.57
C SER A 24 0.48 2.84 2.76
N ASN A 25 1.70 2.34 2.87
CA ASN A 25 2.90 3.15 2.98
C ASN A 25 3.94 2.66 1.98
N THR A 26 4.35 3.52 1.06
CA THR A 26 5.35 3.20 0.05
C THR A 26 6.55 4.11 0.23
N LYS A 27 7.74 3.52 0.41
CA LYS A 27 9.02 4.21 0.41
C LYS A 27 9.72 3.98 -0.92
N ILE A 28 10.21 5.05 -1.55
CA ILE A 28 10.95 5.03 -2.81
C ILE A 28 12.27 5.73 -2.56
N ILE A 29 13.37 5.01 -2.78
CA ILE A 29 14.73 5.53 -2.59
C ILE A 29 15.49 5.41 -3.91
N HIS A 30 16.16 6.47 -4.33
CA HIS A 30 17.20 6.37 -5.33
C HIS A 30 18.53 6.02 -4.64
N ASN A 31 18.92 4.77 -4.73
CA ASN A 31 20.18 4.28 -4.20
C ASN A 31 21.31 4.74 -5.12
N LYS A 32 22.21 5.58 -4.61
CA LYS A 32 23.32 6.18 -5.38
C LYS A 32 24.40 5.17 -5.76
N ASP A 33 24.59 4.13 -4.95
CA ASP A 33 25.62 3.12 -5.18
C ASP A 33 25.22 2.14 -6.29
N SER A 34 24.02 1.57 -6.19
CA SER A 34 23.45 0.69 -7.21
C SER A 34 22.86 1.44 -8.41
N LYS A 35 22.60 2.74 -8.25
CA LYS A 35 21.89 3.59 -9.23
C LYS A 35 20.49 3.06 -9.57
N THR A 36 19.80 2.45 -8.63
CA THR A 36 18.46 1.90 -8.84
C THR A 36 17.43 2.65 -7.99
N LEU A 37 16.18 2.64 -8.43
CA LEU A 37 15.06 2.97 -7.55
C LEU A 37 14.65 1.71 -6.77
N GLN A 38 14.70 1.80 -5.47
CA GLN A 38 14.25 0.76 -4.54
C GLN A 38 12.91 1.16 -3.94
N VAL A 39 11.93 0.28 -4.08
CA VAL A 39 10.57 0.50 -3.59
C VAL A 39 10.24 -0.54 -2.53
N THR A 40 9.84 -0.07 -1.36
CA THR A 40 9.25 -0.89 -0.30
C THR A 40 7.83 -0.42 -0.04
N MET A 41 6.85 -1.27 -0.29
CA MET A 41 5.43 -0.99 -0.07
C MET A 41 4.92 -1.83 1.09
N ARG A 42 4.11 -1.23 1.98
CA ARG A 42 3.53 -1.88 3.17
C ARG A 42 2.01 -1.75 3.09
N CYS A 43 1.32 -2.86 3.18
CA CYS A 43 -0.14 -2.93 3.19
C CYS A 43 -0.61 -3.90 4.27
N PHE A 44 -1.87 -3.80 4.69
CA PHE A 44 -2.47 -4.83 5.53
C PHE A 44 -2.71 -6.11 4.73
N VAL A 45 -2.44 -7.26 5.33
CA VAL A 45 -2.58 -8.58 4.70
C VAL A 45 -4.00 -8.81 4.25
N ASP A 46 -4.97 -8.60 5.15
CA ASP A 46 -6.39 -8.82 4.89
C ASP A 46 -6.95 -7.93 3.78
N ASP A 47 -6.46 -6.68 3.65
CA ASP A 47 -6.88 -5.78 2.59
C ASP A 47 -6.39 -6.26 1.22
N ILE A 48 -5.13 -6.70 1.13
CA ILE A 48 -4.55 -7.27 -0.10
C ILE A 48 -5.22 -8.59 -0.48
N GLU A 49 -5.46 -9.47 0.48
CA GLU A 49 -6.17 -10.73 0.24
C GLU A 49 -7.58 -10.51 -0.28
N ASN A 50 -8.32 -9.57 0.34
CA ASN A 50 -9.67 -9.21 -0.11
C ASN A 50 -9.66 -8.62 -1.53
N ALA A 51 -8.71 -7.75 -1.85
CA ALA A 51 -8.57 -7.17 -3.19
C ALA A 51 -8.32 -8.25 -4.25
N ILE A 52 -7.38 -9.15 -4.00
CA ILE A 52 -7.02 -10.22 -4.93
C ILE A 52 -8.13 -11.27 -5.02
N ASN A 53 -8.77 -11.62 -3.91
CA ASN A 53 -9.91 -12.54 -3.93
C ASN A 53 -11.05 -12.04 -4.81
N LYS A 54 -11.37 -10.74 -4.75
CA LYS A 54 -12.40 -10.12 -5.61
C LYS A 54 -12.04 -10.17 -7.09
N LEU A 55 -10.76 -10.02 -7.44
CA LEU A 55 -10.29 -9.99 -8.82
C LEU A 55 -10.13 -11.39 -9.42
N ASP A 56 -9.50 -12.29 -8.69
CA ASP A 56 -9.03 -13.58 -9.20
C ASP A 56 -9.83 -14.76 -8.63
N THR A 57 -10.73 -14.53 -7.68
CA THR A 57 -11.50 -15.56 -6.96
C THR A 57 -10.60 -16.63 -6.31
N VAL A 58 -9.49 -16.17 -5.67
CA VAL A 58 -8.52 -17.02 -4.99
C VAL A 58 -8.32 -16.60 -3.54
N VAL A 59 -8.08 -17.58 -2.66
CA VAL A 59 -7.69 -17.35 -1.28
C VAL A 59 -6.18 -17.53 -1.17
N LEU A 60 -5.46 -16.50 -0.69
CA LEU A 60 -3.99 -16.53 -0.67
C LEU A 60 -3.42 -17.12 0.61
N GLU A 61 -4.02 -16.84 1.78
CA GLU A 61 -3.56 -17.22 3.12
C GLU A 61 -2.08 -16.82 3.36
N LEU A 62 -1.78 -15.53 3.13
CA LEU A 62 -0.43 -14.99 3.16
C LEU A 62 0.23 -15.13 4.53
N GLY A 63 1.47 -15.60 4.53
CA GLY A 63 2.31 -15.67 5.73
C GLY A 63 2.01 -16.84 6.65
N ASN A 64 1.19 -17.81 6.23
CA ASN A 64 0.94 -19.03 7.00
C ASN A 64 1.27 -20.29 6.20
N ASP A 65 1.24 -21.46 6.86
CA ASP A 65 1.60 -22.77 6.26
C ASP A 65 0.68 -23.20 5.10
N ARG A 66 -0.49 -22.59 4.97
CA ARG A 66 -1.47 -22.87 3.91
C ARG A 66 -1.39 -21.86 2.76
N GLU A 67 -0.38 -21.01 2.75
CA GLU A 67 -0.23 -20.01 1.69
C GLU A 67 -0.28 -20.65 0.30
N LEU A 68 -1.08 -20.07 -0.58
CA LEU A 68 -1.24 -20.52 -1.96
C LEU A 68 0.12 -20.54 -2.67
N LYS A 69 0.56 -21.68 -3.20
CA LYS A 69 1.86 -21.83 -3.91
C LYS A 69 2.05 -20.83 -5.05
N LYS A 70 0.96 -20.33 -5.65
CA LYS A 70 0.99 -19.32 -6.72
C LYS A 70 0.74 -17.90 -6.22
N SER A 71 0.72 -17.64 -4.91
CA SER A 71 0.49 -16.33 -4.31
C SER A 71 1.40 -15.25 -4.92
N LYS A 72 2.69 -15.56 -5.12
CA LYS A 72 3.67 -14.67 -5.75
C LYS A 72 3.20 -14.15 -7.12
N LYS A 73 2.56 -14.99 -7.95
CA LYS A 73 2.06 -14.60 -9.28
C LYS A 73 0.94 -13.56 -9.17
N HIS A 74 -0.04 -13.80 -8.29
CA HIS A 74 -1.18 -12.91 -8.07
C HIS A 74 -0.72 -11.58 -7.50
N LEU A 75 0.14 -11.61 -6.48
CA LEU A 75 0.70 -10.41 -5.85
C LEU A 75 1.51 -9.56 -6.85
N LYS A 76 2.41 -10.19 -7.63
CA LYS A 76 3.19 -9.52 -8.68
C LYS A 76 2.27 -8.84 -9.70
N SER A 77 1.24 -9.55 -10.18
CA SER A 77 0.27 -9.02 -11.13
C SER A 77 -0.50 -7.83 -10.54
N TYR A 78 -0.99 -7.98 -9.31
CA TYR A 78 -1.73 -6.93 -8.62
C TYR A 78 -0.89 -5.66 -8.45
N VAL A 79 0.32 -5.79 -7.93
CA VAL A 79 1.23 -4.63 -7.74
C VAL A 79 1.58 -3.98 -9.08
N LYS A 80 1.92 -4.77 -10.11
CA LYS A 80 2.29 -4.25 -11.45
C LYS A 80 1.15 -3.47 -12.11
N ASN A 81 -0.10 -3.87 -11.88
CA ASN A 81 -1.26 -3.21 -12.47
C ASN A 81 -1.68 -1.94 -11.70
N ASN A 82 -1.31 -1.81 -10.42
CA ASN A 82 -1.78 -0.75 -9.55
C ASN A 82 -0.68 0.22 -9.09
N PHE A 83 0.58 -0.02 -9.45
CA PHE A 83 1.69 0.86 -9.09
C PHE A 83 2.62 1.10 -10.28
N SER A 84 2.95 2.37 -10.51
CA SER A 84 3.84 2.77 -11.61
C SER A 84 4.66 4.00 -11.24
N ILE A 85 5.88 4.07 -11.79
CA ILE A 85 6.79 5.21 -11.69
C ILE A 85 7.20 5.64 -13.10
N TRP A 86 7.30 6.95 -13.32
CA TRP A 86 7.90 7.54 -14.50
C TRP A 86 9.05 8.45 -14.08
N ILE A 87 10.11 8.48 -14.86
CA ILE A 87 11.22 9.42 -14.75
C ILE A 87 11.34 10.14 -16.07
N ASP A 88 11.35 11.47 -16.04
CA ASP A 88 11.45 12.33 -17.21
C ASP A 88 10.45 11.88 -18.31
N SER A 89 9.20 11.63 -17.88
CA SER A 89 8.07 11.13 -18.69
C SER A 89 8.19 9.70 -19.22
N ASN A 90 9.28 8.98 -18.96
CA ASN A 90 9.45 7.58 -19.34
C ASN A 90 9.00 6.65 -18.22
N LYS A 91 8.08 5.72 -18.55
CA LYS A 91 7.66 4.71 -17.58
C LYS A 91 8.82 3.76 -17.26
N ILE A 92 9.10 3.58 -15.96
CA ILE A 92 10.18 2.72 -15.48
C ILE A 92 9.66 1.31 -15.27
N ASP A 93 10.37 0.32 -15.77
CA ASP A 93 10.06 -1.07 -15.42
C ASP A 93 10.60 -1.38 -14.03
N LEU A 94 9.72 -1.97 -13.21
CA LEU A 94 10.00 -2.35 -11.83
C LEU A 94 9.95 -3.86 -11.70
N THR A 95 11.08 -4.45 -11.40
CA THR A 95 11.21 -5.88 -11.09
C THR A 95 10.64 -6.15 -9.69
N TYR A 96 9.62 -7.00 -9.62
CA TYR A 96 9.09 -7.50 -8.34
C TYR A 96 10.06 -8.52 -7.75
N LEU A 97 10.77 -8.16 -6.67
CA LEU A 97 11.77 -9.01 -6.01
C LEU A 97 11.09 -10.07 -5.13
N GLY A 98 10.05 -9.67 -4.40
CA GLY A 98 9.35 -10.57 -3.51
C GLY A 98 8.44 -9.87 -2.51
N LYS A 99 7.99 -10.65 -1.53
CA LYS A 99 7.24 -10.17 -0.37
C LYS A 99 7.81 -10.72 0.92
N GLU A 100 7.47 -10.07 2.01
CA GLU A 100 7.63 -10.53 3.38
C GLU A 100 6.34 -10.27 4.14
N VAL A 101 6.01 -11.11 5.12
CA VAL A 101 4.83 -10.89 5.98
C VAL A 101 5.29 -10.85 7.41
N GLU A 102 4.98 -9.75 8.09
CA GLU A 102 5.19 -9.58 9.52
C GLU A 102 3.85 -9.27 10.19
N LYS A 103 3.35 -10.21 10.99
CA LYS A 103 2.04 -10.12 11.65
C LYS A 103 0.92 -9.89 10.62
N ASP A 104 0.31 -8.70 10.65
CA ASP A 104 -0.80 -8.26 9.80
C ASP A 104 -0.37 -7.40 8.62
N ILE A 105 0.94 -7.21 8.42
CA ILE A 105 1.51 -6.38 7.34
C ILE A 105 2.23 -7.25 6.31
N VAL A 106 1.92 -7.02 5.04
CA VAL A 106 2.69 -7.51 3.90
C VAL A 106 3.57 -6.39 3.34
N PHE A 107 4.85 -6.71 3.17
CA PHE A 107 5.83 -5.86 2.50
C PHE A 107 6.03 -6.37 1.07
N PHE A 108 6.03 -5.46 0.11
CA PHE A 108 6.42 -5.74 -1.27
C PHE A 108 7.72 -5.01 -1.59
N TYR A 109 8.63 -5.71 -2.25
CA TYR A 109 9.92 -5.17 -2.67
C TYR A 109 10.01 -5.15 -4.19
N LEU A 110 10.32 -3.95 -4.73
CA LEU A 110 10.52 -3.76 -6.16
C LEU A 110 11.81 -2.96 -6.38
N GLU A 111 12.44 -3.19 -7.51
CA GLU A 111 13.64 -2.47 -7.90
C GLU A 111 13.64 -2.21 -9.41
N SER A 112 14.14 -1.04 -9.81
CA SER A 112 14.30 -0.69 -11.22
C SER A 112 15.63 -1.19 -11.77
N ASP A 113 15.78 -1.17 -13.09
CA ASP A 113 17.08 -1.15 -13.74
C ASP A 113 17.85 0.12 -13.37
N SER A 114 19.11 0.21 -13.83
CA SER A 114 20.00 1.32 -13.51
C SER A 114 19.48 2.66 -14.02
N ILE A 115 19.34 3.63 -13.12
CA ILE A 115 18.90 5.01 -13.36
C ILE A 115 20.01 5.94 -12.89
N LYS A 116 20.61 6.69 -13.80
CA LYS A 116 21.74 7.57 -13.48
C LYS A 116 21.30 8.85 -12.79
N THR A 117 20.23 9.47 -13.27
CA THR A 117 19.74 10.76 -12.79
C THR A 117 18.22 10.75 -12.72
N VAL A 118 17.66 11.51 -11.80
CA VAL A 118 16.22 11.73 -11.66
C VAL A 118 16.00 13.24 -11.62
N SER A 119 15.45 13.82 -12.68
CA SER A 119 15.13 15.25 -12.75
C SER A 119 13.65 15.49 -12.40
N ASN A 120 12.76 14.71 -13.04
CA ASN A 120 11.34 14.66 -12.72
C ASN A 120 10.95 13.23 -12.39
N LEU A 121 10.11 13.05 -11.37
CA LEU A 121 9.58 11.75 -10.98
C LEU A 121 8.08 11.85 -10.76
N LYS A 122 7.31 11.04 -11.51
CA LYS A 122 5.89 10.84 -11.29
C LYS A 122 5.64 9.48 -10.65
N VAL A 123 4.79 9.46 -9.63
CA VAL A 123 4.30 8.24 -8.97
C VAL A 123 2.81 8.12 -9.17
N GLU A 124 2.34 6.98 -9.64
CA GLU A 124 0.95 6.56 -9.58
C GLU A 124 0.83 5.37 -8.65
N ASN A 125 -0.10 5.46 -7.68
CA ASN A 125 -0.39 4.36 -6.77
C ASN A 125 -1.90 4.20 -6.60
N LYS A 126 -2.43 3.14 -7.21
CA LYS A 126 -3.84 2.74 -7.17
C LYS A 126 -4.10 1.54 -6.26
N ILE A 127 -3.08 1.12 -5.49
CA ILE A 127 -3.22 0.00 -4.55
C ILE A 127 -4.41 0.27 -3.63
N LEU A 128 -5.34 -0.68 -3.58
CA LEU A 128 -6.55 -0.69 -2.74
C LEU A 128 -7.55 0.47 -3.00
N LEU A 129 -7.30 1.35 -3.98
CA LEU A 129 -8.21 2.46 -4.28
C LEU A 129 -9.55 1.99 -4.87
N ALA A 130 -9.56 0.88 -5.58
CA ALA A 130 -10.80 0.31 -6.14
C ALA A 130 -11.63 -0.44 -5.08
N GLU A 131 -11.00 -0.90 -4.01
CA GLU A 131 -11.60 -1.70 -2.95
C GLU A 131 -12.19 -0.85 -1.83
N PHE A 132 -11.51 0.26 -1.51
CA PHE A 132 -11.84 1.12 -0.36
C PHE A 132 -11.90 2.60 -0.78
N GLU A 133 -13.05 3.22 -0.57
CA GLU A 133 -13.29 4.63 -0.94
C GLU A 133 -12.42 5.59 -0.11
N ASP A 134 -12.15 5.24 1.14
CA ASP A 134 -11.34 6.02 2.09
C ASP A 134 -9.84 5.68 2.08
N GLN A 135 -9.38 4.81 1.15
CA GLN A 135 -7.97 4.43 1.03
C GLN A 135 -7.05 5.65 0.90
N LYS A 136 -5.95 5.61 1.64
CA LYS A 136 -4.85 6.58 1.55
C LYS A 136 -3.53 5.86 1.30
N ASN A 137 -2.86 6.25 0.23
CA ASN A 137 -1.53 5.73 -0.11
C ASN A 137 -0.49 6.78 0.24
N ILE A 138 0.22 6.61 1.35
CA ILE A 138 1.31 7.48 1.77
C ILE A 138 2.55 7.11 0.98
N ILE A 139 3.13 8.08 0.28
CA ILE A 139 4.37 7.94 -0.48
C ILE A 139 5.47 8.75 0.21
N ARG A 140 6.63 8.12 0.41
CA ARG A 140 7.85 8.76 0.91
C ARG A 140 8.95 8.62 -0.11
N LEU A 141 9.43 9.75 -0.61
CA LEU A 141 10.54 9.81 -1.57
C LEU A 141 11.84 10.20 -0.87
N GLU A 142 12.92 9.53 -1.23
CA GLU A 142 14.30 9.89 -0.88
C GLU A 142 15.11 9.88 -2.18
N ILE A 143 15.17 11.04 -2.85
CA ILE A 143 15.78 11.22 -4.18
C ILE A 143 16.73 12.40 -4.13
N ASN A 144 17.98 12.25 -4.61
CA ASN A 144 18.97 13.32 -4.67
C ASN A 144 19.15 14.06 -3.32
N ASP A 145 19.19 13.32 -2.20
CA ASP A 145 19.26 13.83 -0.81
C ASP A 145 18.05 14.68 -0.37
N LYS A 146 17.03 14.81 -1.22
CA LYS A 146 15.77 15.44 -0.87
C LYS A 146 14.75 14.39 -0.40
N LYS A 147 13.96 14.77 0.60
CA LYS A 147 12.88 13.94 1.12
C LYS A 147 11.55 14.64 0.91
N LYS A 148 10.58 13.91 0.37
CA LYS A 148 9.20 14.37 0.22
C LYS A 148 8.23 13.32 0.72
N THR A 149 7.10 13.76 1.29
CA THR A 149 6.00 12.86 1.70
C THR A 149 4.69 13.47 1.22
N PHE A 150 3.83 12.64 0.61
CA PHE A 150 2.53 13.04 0.12
C PHE A 150 1.54 11.87 0.21
N ILE A 151 0.27 12.13 -0.07
CA ILE A 151 -0.81 11.15 0.04
C ILE A 151 -1.58 11.11 -1.27
N LEU A 152 -1.62 9.93 -1.88
CA LEU A 152 -2.46 9.64 -3.04
C LEU A 152 -3.79 9.01 -2.60
N LYS A 153 -4.87 9.32 -3.32
CA LYS A 153 -6.25 8.92 -3.03
C LYS A 153 -7.00 8.70 -4.34
N ASN A 154 -8.26 8.25 -4.27
CA ASN A 154 -9.12 8.03 -5.43
C ASN A 154 -9.21 9.24 -6.38
N ASN A 155 -9.37 10.44 -5.83
CA ASN A 155 -9.47 11.67 -6.61
C ASN A 155 -8.12 12.26 -7.07
N ASN A 156 -7.00 11.75 -6.55
CA ASN A 156 -5.64 12.11 -6.95
C ASN A 156 -4.71 10.89 -6.79
N PRO A 157 -4.73 9.91 -7.73
CA PRO A 157 -3.95 8.68 -7.63
C PRO A 157 -2.50 8.84 -8.10
N SER A 158 -2.10 10.00 -8.59
CA SER A 158 -0.72 10.26 -9.05
C SER A 158 -0.26 11.67 -8.75
N GLU A 159 1.06 11.85 -8.60
CA GLU A 159 1.67 13.16 -8.38
C GLU A 159 3.07 13.22 -9.00
N ASP A 160 3.45 14.42 -9.46
CA ASP A 160 4.73 14.70 -10.13
C ASP A 160 5.62 15.56 -9.25
N PHE A 161 6.94 15.32 -9.30
CA PHE A 161 7.95 16.05 -8.51
C PHE A 161 9.20 16.36 -9.33
N ASP A 162 9.68 17.59 -9.21
CA ASP A 162 10.99 17.99 -9.70
C ASP A 162 12.05 17.92 -8.59
N PHE A 163 13.26 17.48 -8.95
CA PHE A 163 14.39 17.23 -8.05
C PHE A 163 15.65 18.02 -8.39
#